data_b878e2cd000f176499f1842337416707
#
_entry.id   b878e2cd000f176499f1842337416707
#
_cell.length_a   1.000
_cell.length_b   1.000
_cell.length_c   1.000
_cell.angle_alpha   90.00
_cell.angle_beta   90.00
_cell.angle_gamma   90.00
#
_symmetry.space_group_name_H-M   'P 1'
#
loop_
_entity.id
_entity.type
_entity.pdbx_description
1 polymer ?
#
loop_
_entity_poly.entity_id
_entity_poly.type
_entity_poly.pdbx_seq_one_letter_code
_entity_poly.pdbx_strand_id
1 'polypeptide(L)'
;MIVLINPNSTVSMTQAMLRTARETVPHAQFEGWTSHDGPPAIQGKADGELAEGPLLALVRDASDQGASAVIIGCFDDTALEAARDIADCPVIGIGQAAYHLAAIAGGRFSVVTTLAVSVPILEANVRAYGLGAGLAKVRASGVPVLALEQDATAATDRVINEVQKAAREDGVRSVVLGCGGMVDIRIVSPTVRLIDGVRAAASFASQF
;
A
#
# COMPACT_ATOMS: atom_id res chain seq x y z
N MET A 1 7.36 -19.34 1.30
CA MET A 1 7.45 -18.16 2.22
C MET A 1 7.17 -16.89 1.43
N ILE A 2 6.32 -16.02 1.93
CA ILE A 2 5.99 -14.73 1.30
C ILE A 2 6.92 -13.65 1.84
N VAL A 3 7.57 -12.88 0.97
CA VAL A 3 8.46 -11.78 1.37
C VAL A 3 7.75 -10.44 1.16
N LEU A 4 7.57 -9.68 2.24
CA LEU A 4 7.07 -8.31 2.19
C LEU A 4 8.27 -7.36 2.19
N ILE A 5 8.50 -6.66 1.09
CA ILE A 5 9.59 -5.71 0.92
C ILE A 5 9.06 -4.29 1.09
N ASN A 6 9.58 -3.60 2.10
CA ASN A 6 9.40 -2.16 2.23
C ASN A 6 10.47 -1.44 1.40
N PRO A 7 10.13 -0.72 0.33
CA PRO A 7 11.12 -0.07 -0.53
C PRO A 7 11.73 1.21 0.08
N ASN A 8 11.27 1.65 1.24
CA ASN A 8 11.93 2.70 2.02
C ASN A 8 12.76 2.13 3.18
N SER A 9 13.65 2.94 3.75
CA SER A 9 14.59 2.52 4.82
C SER A 9 14.02 2.56 6.24
N THR A 10 12.73 2.86 6.43
CA THR A 10 12.12 2.94 7.75
C THR A 10 11.70 1.55 8.26
N VAL A 11 12.53 0.98 9.14
CA VAL A 11 12.35 -0.38 9.69
C VAL A 11 11.03 -0.55 10.44
N SER A 12 10.60 0.45 11.20
CA SER A 12 9.34 0.41 11.95
C SER A 12 8.11 0.25 11.02
N MET A 13 8.12 0.86 9.83
CA MET A 13 7.08 0.65 8.83
C MET A 13 7.06 -0.78 8.32
N THR A 14 8.25 -1.36 8.05
CA THR A 14 8.34 -2.78 7.67
C THR A 14 7.72 -3.68 8.72
N GLN A 15 8.04 -3.44 9.99
CA GLN A 15 7.53 -4.24 11.11
C GLN A 15 6.01 -4.08 11.28
N ALA A 16 5.47 -2.87 11.11
CA ALA A 16 4.03 -2.63 11.19
C ALA A 16 3.27 -3.35 10.06
N MET A 17 3.77 -3.26 8.82
CA MET A 17 3.19 -3.98 7.68
C MET A 17 3.30 -5.49 7.85
N LEU A 18 4.45 -6.01 8.30
CA LEU A 18 4.66 -7.44 8.56
C LEU A 18 3.72 -7.98 9.63
N ARG A 19 3.55 -7.25 10.74
CA ARG A 19 2.58 -7.59 11.78
C ARG A 19 1.17 -7.67 11.20
N THR A 20 0.77 -6.67 10.41
CA THR A 20 -0.56 -6.63 9.76
C THR A 20 -0.77 -7.78 8.77
N ALA A 21 0.24 -8.16 7.99
CA ALA A 21 0.17 -9.31 7.10
C ALA A 21 -0.03 -10.62 7.87
N ARG A 22 0.75 -10.83 8.94
CA ARG A 22 0.65 -12.01 9.82
C ARG A 22 -0.68 -12.11 10.55
N GLU A 23 -1.23 -10.98 11.02
CA GLU A 23 -2.57 -10.94 11.62
C GLU A 23 -3.67 -11.28 10.61
N THR A 24 -3.49 -10.89 9.35
CA THR A 24 -4.48 -11.11 8.29
C THR A 24 -4.52 -12.56 7.84
N VAL A 25 -3.36 -13.19 7.72
CA VAL A 25 -3.23 -14.58 7.26
C VAL A 25 -2.31 -15.37 8.22
N PRO A 26 -2.81 -15.77 9.40
CA PRO A 26 -1.98 -16.34 10.47
C PRO A 26 -1.30 -17.68 10.13
N HIS A 27 -1.80 -18.39 9.13
CA HIS A 27 -1.27 -19.67 8.68
C HIS A 27 -0.18 -19.56 7.61
N ALA A 28 0.01 -18.39 7.02
CA ALA A 28 1.06 -18.16 6.03
C ALA A 28 2.35 -17.65 6.70
N GLN A 29 3.47 -18.02 6.10
CA GLN A 29 4.78 -17.58 6.57
C GLN A 29 5.18 -16.29 5.84
N PHE A 30 5.36 -15.22 6.61
CA PHE A 30 5.79 -13.92 6.11
C PHE A 30 7.15 -13.53 6.68
N GLU A 31 8.02 -13.02 5.83
CA GLU A 31 9.20 -12.24 6.20
C GLU A 31 9.06 -10.79 5.75
N GLY A 32 9.61 -9.86 6.54
CA GLY A 32 9.63 -8.43 6.23
C GLY A 32 11.06 -7.97 5.97
N TRP A 33 11.31 -7.44 4.78
CA TRP A 33 12.60 -6.90 4.36
C TRP A 33 12.52 -5.39 4.19
N THR A 34 13.53 -4.69 4.69
CA THR A 34 13.64 -3.23 4.60
C THR A 34 14.72 -2.87 3.58
N SER A 35 14.41 -1.99 2.65
CA SER A 35 15.38 -1.44 1.69
C SER A 35 16.23 -0.38 2.38
N HIS A 36 17.34 -0.80 3.01
CA HIS A 36 18.21 0.11 3.76
C HIS A 36 18.90 1.18 2.88
N ASP A 37 19.08 0.88 1.59
CA ASP A 37 19.63 1.80 0.59
C ASP A 37 18.55 2.65 -0.11
N GLY A 38 17.28 2.47 0.26
CA GLY A 38 16.17 3.29 -0.21
C GLY A 38 16.04 4.60 0.55
N PRO A 39 15.17 5.52 0.07
CA PRO A 39 14.87 6.77 0.78
C PRO A 39 14.15 6.49 2.10
N PRO A 40 14.16 7.40 3.08
CA PRO A 40 13.44 7.22 4.35
C PRO A 40 11.94 7.04 4.19
N ALA A 41 11.34 7.67 3.19
CA ALA A 41 9.93 7.56 2.81
C ALA A 41 9.80 7.79 1.31
N ILE A 42 8.72 7.30 0.71
CA ILE A 42 8.40 7.54 -0.70
C ILE A 42 7.21 8.50 -0.73
N GLN A 43 7.45 9.71 -1.21
CA GLN A 43 6.49 10.80 -1.30
C GLN A 43 6.56 11.44 -2.69
N GLY A 44 6.07 10.69 -3.69
CA GLY A 44 6.05 11.11 -5.07
C GLY A 44 7.16 10.51 -5.92
N LYS A 45 7.23 10.97 -7.17
CA LYS A 45 8.03 10.35 -8.24
C LYS A 45 9.53 10.27 -7.94
N ALA A 46 10.11 11.36 -7.43
CA ALA A 46 11.56 11.42 -7.20
C ALA A 46 12.04 10.38 -6.16
N ASP A 47 11.28 10.22 -5.07
CA ASP A 47 11.60 9.21 -4.06
C ASP A 47 11.37 7.79 -4.61
N GLY A 48 10.35 7.62 -5.47
CA GLY A 48 10.10 6.35 -6.17
C GLY A 48 11.27 5.95 -7.08
N GLU A 49 11.83 6.89 -7.84
CA GLU A 49 13.01 6.65 -8.69
C GLU A 49 14.24 6.27 -7.87
N LEU A 50 14.44 6.89 -6.70
CA LEU A 50 15.53 6.53 -5.78
C LEU A 50 15.34 5.14 -5.15
N ALA A 51 14.09 4.73 -4.92
CA ALA A 51 13.76 3.45 -4.30
C ALA A 51 13.88 2.27 -5.27
N GLU A 52 13.76 2.49 -6.60
CA GLU A 52 13.62 1.44 -7.60
C GLU A 52 14.80 0.47 -7.61
N GLY A 53 16.03 0.95 -7.76
CA GLY A 53 17.22 0.09 -7.83
C GLY A 53 17.40 -0.81 -6.60
N PRO A 54 17.41 -0.24 -5.38
CA PRO A 54 17.50 -1.02 -4.14
C PRO A 54 16.34 -2.02 -3.98
N LEU A 55 15.10 -1.64 -4.33
CA LEU A 55 13.95 -2.54 -4.31
C LEU A 55 14.13 -3.73 -5.24
N LEU A 56 14.53 -3.51 -6.49
CA LEU A 56 14.72 -4.57 -7.49
C LEU A 56 15.82 -5.56 -7.07
N ALA A 57 16.87 -5.09 -6.39
CA ALA A 57 17.88 -5.98 -5.82
C ALA A 57 17.27 -6.93 -4.78
N LEU A 58 16.46 -6.40 -3.85
CA LEU A 58 15.77 -7.21 -2.84
C LEU A 58 14.73 -8.17 -3.46
N VAL A 59 14.04 -7.77 -4.53
CA VAL A 59 13.12 -8.65 -5.24
C VAL A 59 13.86 -9.84 -5.86
N ARG A 60 15.02 -9.60 -6.48
CA ARG A 60 15.85 -10.67 -7.02
C ARG A 60 16.33 -11.61 -5.92
N ASP A 61 16.83 -11.06 -4.81
CA ASP A 61 17.29 -11.86 -3.67
C ASP A 61 16.16 -12.72 -3.09
N ALA A 62 14.94 -12.18 -3.00
CA ALA A 62 13.77 -12.94 -2.53
C ALA A 62 13.40 -14.07 -3.49
N SER A 63 13.45 -13.81 -4.80
CA SER A 63 13.21 -14.80 -5.84
C SER A 63 14.27 -15.93 -5.77
N ASP A 64 15.54 -15.57 -5.71
CA ASP A 64 16.67 -16.52 -5.64
C ASP A 64 16.61 -17.40 -4.36
N GLN A 65 16.04 -16.87 -3.27
CA GLN A 65 15.80 -17.63 -2.03
C GLN A 65 14.51 -18.47 -2.07
N GLY A 66 13.80 -18.49 -3.18
CA GLY A 66 12.61 -19.33 -3.38
C GLY A 66 11.37 -18.78 -2.68
N ALA A 67 11.19 -17.47 -2.63
CA ALA A 67 9.94 -16.86 -2.17
C ALA A 67 8.76 -17.39 -2.99
N SER A 68 7.66 -17.75 -2.34
CA SER A 68 6.43 -18.16 -3.04
C SER A 68 5.66 -16.98 -3.61
N ALA A 69 5.84 -15.80 -3.05
CA ALA A 69 5.36 -14.51 -3.56
C ALA A 69 6.13 -13.36 -2.92
N VAL A 70 6.18 -12.22 -3.60
CA VAL A 70 6.72 -10.95 -3.09
C VAL A 70 5.58 -9.92 -2.98
N ILE A 71 5.56 -9.17 -1.86
CA ILE A 71 4.67 -8.03 -1.67
C ILE A 71 5.52 -6.75 -1.66
N ILE A 72 5.22 -5.79 -2.53
CA ILE A 72 5.83 -4.46 -2.49
C ILE A 72 5.03 -3.57 -1.55
N GLY A 73 5.64 -3.18 -0.43
CA GLY A 73 5.04 -2.42 0.67
C GLY A 73 4.99 -0.90 0.43
N CYS A 74 4.83 -0.46 -0.82
CA CYS A 74 4.61 0.94 -1.18
C CYS A 74 3.29 1.08 -1.94
N PHE A 75 2.48 2.05 -1.55
CA PHE A 75 1.16 2.23 -2.15
C PHE A 75 1.19 2.84 -3.56
N ASP A 76 2.30 3.49 -3.92
CA ASP A 76 2.55 3.97 -5.28
C ASP A 76 2.86 2.79 -6.25
N ASP A 77 2.91 1.54 -5.74
CA ASP A 77 3.32 0.34 -6.49
C ASP A 77 4.65 0.53 -7.22
N THR A 78 5.61 1.12 -6.50
CA THR A 78 6.94 1.49 -7.00
C THR A 78 7.60 0.30 -7.70
N ALA A 79 8.03 0.48 -8.95
CA ALA A 79 8.71 -0.51 -9.79
C ALA A 79 8.00 -1.88 -9.93
N LEU A 80 6.67 -1.95 -9.72
CA LEU A 80 5.93 -3.21 -9.70
C LEU A 80 6.11 -4.04 -10.99
N GLU A 81 6.00 -3.41 -12.16
CA GLU A 81 6.17 -4.13 -13.44
C GLU A 81 7.61 -4.59 -13.64
N ALA A 82 8.61 -3.74 -13.36
CA ALA A 82 10.02 -4.13 -13.43
C ALA A 82 10.35 -5.26 -12.44
N ALA A 83 9.72 -5.26 -11.27
CA ALA A 83 9.86 -6.35 -10.29
C ALA A 83 9.29 -7.67 -10.81
N ARG A 84 8.18 -7.64 -11.53
CA ARG A 84 7.58 -8.81 -12.18
C ARG A 84 8.45 -9.39 -13.30
N ASP A 85 9.13 -8.53 -14.03
CA ASP A 85 10.01 -8.95 -15.13
C ASP A 85 11.25 -9.72 -14.65
N ILE A 86 11.62 -9.58 -13.37
CA ILE A 86 12.85 -10.19 -12.81
C ILE A 86 12.60 -11.28 -11.77
N ALA A 87 11.36 -11.42 -11.26
CA ALA A 87 11.03 -12.40 -10.25
C ALA A 87 10.48 -13.69 -10.87
N ASP A 88 10.87 -14.85 -10.31
CA ASP A 88 10.32 -16.16 -10.69
C ASP A 88 9.03 -16.52 -9.93
N CYS A 89 8.53 -15.60 -9.10
CA CYS A 89 7.31 -15.76 -8.32
C CYS A 89 6.37 -14.55 -8.49
N PRO A 90 5.09 -14.68 -8.14
CA PRO A 90 4.15 -13.56 -8.18
C PRO A 90 4.61 -12.36 -7.36
N VAL A 91 4.54 -11.16 -7.96
CA VAL A 91 4.81 -9.89 -7.28
C VAL A 91 3.52 -9.07 -7.19
N ILE A 92 3.16 -8.67 -5.98
CA ILE A 92 1.90 -8.00 -5.66
C ILE A 92 2.20 -6.64 -5.03
N GLY A 93 1.71 -5.57 -5.64
CA GLY A 93 1.73 -4.24 -5.04
C GLY A 93 0.57 -4.05 -4.07
N ILE A 94 0.81 -3.38 -2.94
CA ILE A 94 -0.26 -3.12 -1.96
C ILE A 94 -1.32 -2.15 -2.49
N GLY A 95 -0.96 -1.24 -3.40
CA GLY A 95 -1.90 -0.35 -4.09
C GLY A 95 -2.80 -1.14 -5.03
N GLN A 96 -2.20 -1.92 -5.94
CA GLN A 96 -2.93 -2.77 -6.87
C GLN A 96 -3.91 -3.71 -6.14
N ALA A 97 -3.44 -4.39 -5.09
CA ALA A 97 -4.27 -5.30 -4.31
C ALA A 97 -5.49 -4.58 -3.69
N ALA A 98 -5.29 -3.40 -3.11
CA ALA A 98 -6.35 -2.61 -2.52
C ALA A 98 -7.39 -2.15 -3.54
N TYR A 99 -6.96 -1.68 -4.72
CA TYR A 99 -7.86 -1.24 -5.78
C TYR A 99 -8.71 -2.39 -6.33
N HIS A 100 -8.11 -3.56 -6.54
CA HIS A 100 -8.87 -4.74 -6.98
C HIS A 100 -9.86 -5.20 -5.91
N LEU A 101 -9.47 -5.20 -4.63
CA LEU A 101 -10.38 -5.54 -3.55
C LEU A 101 -11.55 -4.54 -3.46
N ALA A 102 -11.30 -3.24 -3.66
CA ALA A 102 -12.34 -2.22 -3.71
C ALA A 102 -13.32 -2.47 -4.87
N ALA A 103 -12.82 -2.82 -6.05
CA ALA A 103 -13.63 -3.15 -7.21
C ALA A 103 -14.49 -4.41 -6.98
N ILE A 104 -13.91 -5.46 -6.40
CA ILE A 104 -14.62 -6.70 -6.04
C ILE A 104 -15.71 -6.42 -4.99
N ALA A 105 -15.45 -5.54 -4.03
CA ALA A 105 -16.41 -5.13 -3.01
C ALA A 105 -17.64 -4.40 -3.59
N GLY A 106 -17.53 -3.95 -4.82
CA GLY A 106 -18.61 -3.33 -5.61
C GLY A 106 -18.85 -1.85 -5.26
N GLY A 107 -19.41 -1.13 -6.24
CA GLY A 107 -19.66 0.29 -6.15
C GLY A 107 -18.41 1.12 -6.43
N ARG A 108 -18.56 2.44 -6.24
CA ARG A 108 -17.44 3.38 -6.38
C ARG A 108 -16.58 3.38 -5.12
N PHE A 109 -15.31 3.73 -5.28
CA PHE A 109 -14.37 3.89 -4.17
C PHE A 109 -13.58 5.20 -4.28
N SER A 110 -13.14 5.71 -3.15
CA SER A 110 -12.14 6.78 -3.05
C SER A 110 -10.86 6.25 -2.42
N VAL A 111 -9.77 6.95 -2.64
CA VAL A 111 -8.47 6.69 -2.01
C VAL A 111 -8.12 7.87 -1.13
N VAL A 112 -7.65 7.63 0.10
CA VAL A 112 -7.09 8.67 0.96
C VAL A 112 -5.61 8.39 1.13
N THR A 113 -4.78 9.25 0.54
CA THR A 113 -3.31 9.16 0.62
C THR A 113 -2.74 10.22 1.57
N THR A 114 -1.44 10.24 1.70
CA THR A 114 -0.66 11.15 2.54
C THR A 114 -0.61 12.55 1.93
N LEU A 115 0.25 12.77 0.95
CA LEU A 115 0.51 14.07 0.34
C LEU A 115 -0.08 14.20 -1.06
N ALA A 116 -0.39 15.43 -1.45
CA ALA A 116 -0.96 15.73 -2.76
C ALA A 116 -0.05 15.34 -3.93
N VAL A 117 1.25 15.27 -3.71
CA VAL A 117 2.22 14.86 -4.74
C VAL A 117 2.02 13.41 -5.21
N SER A 118 1.49 12.51 -4.38
CA SER A 118 1.15 11.14 -4.76
C SER A 118 -0.18 11.01 -5.53
N VAL A 119 -1.07 11.99 -5.46
CA VAL A 119 -2.40 11.90 -6.10
C VAL A 119 -2.34 11.53 -7.58
N PRO A 120 -1.54 12.21 -8.44
CA PRO A 120 -1.49 11.88 -9.86
C PRO A 120 -0.94 10.47 -10.13
N ILE A 121 -0.02 9.98 -9.30
CA ILE A 121 0.55 8.63 -9.40
C ILE A 121 -0.55 7.59 -9.14
N LEU A 122 -1.28 7.73 -8.04
CA LEU A 122 -2.34 6.79 -7.66
C LEU A 122 -3.48 6.78 -8.68
N GLU A 123 -3.87 7.95 -9.20
CA GLU A 123 -4.87 8.03 -10.27
C GLU A 123 -4.41 7.35 -11.56
N ALA A 124 -3.12 7.49 -11.92
CA ALA A 124 -2.54 6.84 -13.09
C ALA A 124 -2.52 5.31 -12.90
N ASN A 125 -2.12 4.82 -11.71
CA ASN A 125 -2.11 3.40 -11.39
C ASN A 125 -3.52 2.78 -11.48
N VAL A 126 -4.52 3.42 -10.87
CA VAL A 126 -5.92 2.94 -10.94
C VAL A 126 -6.41 2.82 -12.39
N ARG A 127 -6.05 3.81 -13.25
CA ARG A 127 -6.41 3.77 -14.67
C ARG A 127 -5.65 2.67 -15.42
N ALA A 128 -4.34 2.52 -15.16
CA ALA A 128 -3.51 1.48 -15.77
C ALA A 128 -4.01 0.06 -15.44
N TYR A 129 -4.53 -0.14 -14.23
CA TYR A 129 -5.15 -1.41 -13.82
C TYR A 129 -6.58 -1.62 -14.37
N GLY A 130 -7.09 -0.71 -15.20
CA GLY A 130 -8.44 -0.82 -15.78
C GLY A 130 -9.59 -0.49 -14.82
N LEU A 131 -9.29 0.07 -13.65
CA LEU A 131 -10.28 0.32 -12.58
C LEU A 131 -10.77 1.77 -12.50
N GLY A 132 -10.36 2.61 -13.47
CA GLY A 132 -10.67 4.05 -13.47
C GLY A 132 -12.16 4.38 -13.40
N ALA A 133 -13.04 3.57 -13.98
CA ALA A 133 -14.49 3.78 -13.93
C ALA A 133 -15.07 3.67 -12.50
N GLY A 134 -14.43 2.87 -11.63
CA GLY A 134 -14.82 2.72 -10.23
C GLY A 134 -14.26 3.80 -9.29
N LEU A 135 -13.21 4.51 -9.71
CA LEU A 135 -12.58 5.56 -8.90
C LEU A 135 -13.47 6.80 -8.84
N ALA A 136 -13.81 7.22 -7.64
CA ALA A 136 -14.48 8.48 -7.42
C ALA A 136 -13.50 9.65 -7.30
N LYS A 137 -12.52 9.49 -6.39
CA LYS A 137 -11.52 10.52 -6.10
C LYS A 137 -10.31 9.96 -5.38
N VAL A 138 -9.12 10.52 -5.63
CA VAL A 138 -7.96 10.40 -4.75
C VAL A 138 -7.85 11.68 -3.94
N ARG A 139 -7.82 11.54 -2.61
CA ARG A 139 -7.75 12.63 -1.63
C ARG A 139 -6.43 12.58 -0.89
N ALA A 140 -5.85 13.73 -0.58
CA ALA A 140 -4.66 13.85 0.25
C ALA A 140 -5.04 14.33 1.65
N SER A 141 -4.61 13.61 2.69
CA SER A 141 -4.79 14.01 4.10
C SER A 141 -3.86 15.17 4.50
N GLY A 142 -2.82 15.42 3.70
CA GLY A 142 -1.76 16.38 4.01
C GLY A 142 -0.84 15.94 5.15
N VAL A 143 -0.83 14.64 5.49
CA VAL A 143 0.05 14.04 6.50
C VAL A 143 1.30 13.51 5.81
N PRO A 144 2.52 13.98 6.14
CA PRO A 144 3.75 13.37 5.65
C PRO A 144 3.87 11.91 6.10
N VAL A 145 4.51 11.06 5.28
CA VAL A 145 4.60 9.61 5.56
C VAL A 145 5.23 9.34 6.92
N LEU A 146 6.34 9.99 7.26
CA LEU A 146 7.02 9.79 8.56
C LEU A 146 6.22 10.31 9.76
N ALA A 147 5.31 11.26 9.56
CA ALA A 147 4.45 11.76 10.63
C ALA A 147 3.45 10.71 11.11
N LEU A 148 3.13 9.68 10.29
CA LEU A 148 2.30 8.55 10.71
C LEU A 148 2.91 7.76 11.88
N GLU A 149 4.23 7.83 12.06
CA GLU A 149 4.95 7.19 13.16
C GLU A 149 5.34 8.17 14.27
N GLN A 150 5.79 9.38 13.89
CA GLN A 150 6.32 10.38 14.83
C GLN A 150 5.24 11.06 15.67
N ASP A 151 4.05 11.29 15.07
CA ASP A 151 2.88 11.87 15.73
C ASP A 151 1.62 11.10 15.31
N ALA A 152 1.60 9.82 15.70
CA ALA A 152 0.59 8.87 15.25
C ALA A 152 -0.84 9.32 15.57
N THR A 153 -1.09 10.00 16.68
CA THR A 153 -2.42 10.44 17.07
C THR A 153 -2.95 11.55 16.16
N ALA A 154 -2.22 12.65 16.02
CA ALA A 154 -2.65 13.78 15.17
C ALA A 154 -2.68 13.38 13.68
N ALA A 155 -1.73 12.55 13.24
CA ALA A 155 -1.70 12.01 11.89
C ALA A 155 -2.94 11.14 11.61
N THR A 156 -3.27 10.22 12.52
CA THR A 156 -4.44 9.35 12.43
C THR A 156 -5.73 10.16 12.37
N ASP A 157 -5.90 11.14 13.23
CA ASP A 157 -7.10 12.00 13.25
C ASP A 157 -7.29 12.74 11.91
N ARG A 158 -6.21 13.25 11.32
CA ARG A 158 -6.27 13.92 10.01
C ARG A 158 -6.66 12.96 8.89
N VAL A 159 -6.10 11.74 8.87
CA VAL A 159 -6.48 10.72 7.88
C VAL A 159 -7.94 10.30 8.08
N ILE A 160 -8.39 10.05 9.31
CA ILE A 160 -9.77 9.70 9.63
C ILE A 160 -10.74 10.81 9.18
N ASN A 161 -10.40 12.07 9.42
CA ASN A 161 -11.22 13.19 8.95
C ASN A 161 -11.36 13.21 7.42
N GLU A 162 -10.29 12.92 6.67
CA GLU A 162 -10.37 12.87 5.21
C GLU A 162 -11.14 11.64 4.70
N VAL A 163 -11.01 10.49 5.38
CA VAL A 163 -11.85 9.31 5.11
C VAL A 163 -13.35 9.62 5.32
N GLN A 164 -13.68 10.32 6.40
CA GLN A 164 -15.06 10.72 6.68
C GLN A 164 -15.59 11.71 5.65
N LYS A 165 -14.76 12.63 5.14
CA LYS A 165 -15.14 13.51 4.02
C LYS A 165 -15.41 12.71 2.76
N ALA A 166 -14.52 11.77 2.40
CA ALA A 166 -14.73 10.87 1.26
C ALA A 166 -16.07 10.13 1.37
N ALA A 167 -16.38 9.61 2.55
CA ALA A 167 -17.64 8.91 2.83
C ALA A 167 -18.88 9.78 2.63
N ARG A 168 -18.82 11.05 2.99
CA ARG A 168 -19.97 11.98 2.88
C ARG A 168 -20.12 12.61 1.50
N GLU A 169 -19.00 12.88 0.80
CA GLU A 169 -18.97 13.76 -0.36
C GLU A 169 -18.85 13.02 -1.69
N ASP A 170 -18.20 11.82 -1.70
CA ASP A 170 -17.81 11.17 -2.96
C ASP A 170 -18.85 10.15 -3.46
N GLY A 171 -19.86 9.81 -2.67
CA GLY A 171 -20.87 8.83 -3.04
C GLY A 171 -20.28 7.43 -3.22
N VAL A 172 -19.38 7.02 -2.31
CA VAL A 172 -18.61 5.78 -2.40
C VAL A 172 -19.07 4.73 -1.40
N ARG A 173 -18.80 3.45 -1.69
CA ARG A 173 -19.01 2.32 -0.77
C ARG A 173 -17.75 1.91 -0.02
N SER A 174 -16.58 2.26 -0.56
CA SER A 174 -15.29 1.92 0.04
C SER A 174 -14.36 3.12 0.01
N VAL A 175 -13.51 3.22 1.03
CA VAL A 175 -12.38 4.13 1.05
C VAL A 175 -11.11 3.30 1.25
N VAL A 176 -10.16 3.47 0.36
CA VAL A 176 -8.87 2.79 0.37
C VAL A 176 -7.86 3.65 1.13
N LEU A 177 -7.12 3.04 2.06
CA LEU A 177 -6.01 3.67 2.76
C LEU A 177 -4.76 3.64 1.88
N GLY A 178 -4.39 4.79 1.35
CA GLY A 178 -3.40 4.99 0.30
C GLY A 178 -1.96 5.18 0.80
N CYS A 179 -1.55 4.45 1.83
CA CYS A 179 -0.17 4.42 2.31
C CYS A 179 0.09 3.15 3.13
N GLY A 180 1.26 2.52 2.95
CA GLY A 180 1.68 1.37 3.77
C GLY A 180 1.81 1.68 5.26
N GLY A 181 2.06 2.94 5.64
CA GLY A 181 2.09 3.38 7.04
C GLY A 181 0.71 3.56 7.69
N MET A 182 -0.40 3.37 6.97
CA MET A 182 -1.76 3.52 7.49
C MET A 182 -2.37 2.22 8.04
N VAL A 183 -1.59 1.17 8.21
CA VAL A 183 -2.06 -0.18 8.61
C VAL A 183 -2.76 -0.24 9.97
N ASP A 184 -2.48 0.69 10.86
CA ASP A 184 -3.08 0.73 12.20
C ASP A 184 -4.33 1.64 12.29
N ILE A 185 -4.73 2.29 11.17
CA ILE A 185 -5.92 3.15 11.16
C ILE A 185 -7.19 2.30 11.24
N ARG A 186 -8.01 2.59 12.23
CA ARG A 186 -9.30 1.94 12.47
C ARG A 186 -10.39 3.01 12.62
N ILE A 187 -11.56 2.75 12.03
CA ILE A 187 -12.74 3.60 12.21
C ILE A 187 -13.85 2.75 12.79
N VAL A 188 -14.35 3.17 13.93
CA VAL A 188 -15.51 2.54 14.59
C VAL A 188 -16.79 3.01 13.88
N SER A 189 -17.63 2.09 13.46
CA SER A 189 -18.90 2.37 12.76
C SER A 189 -18.73 3.14 11.43
N PRO A 190 -18.02 2.59 10.47
CA PRO A 190 -17.85 3.22 9.17
C PRO A 190 -19.15 3.18 8.37
N THR A 191 -19.52 4.31 7.79
CA THR A 191 -20.56 4.37 6.75
C THR A 191 -20.06 3.80 5.42
N VAL A 192 -18.76 3.59 5.32
CA VAL A 192 -18.05 3.00 4.18
C VAL A 192 -17.13 1.88 4.65
N ARG A 193 -16.84 0.93 3.76
CA ARG A 193 -15.81 -0.08 4.01
C ARG A 193 -14.44 0.54 3.90
N LEU A 194 -13.61 0.35 4.92
CA LEU A 194 -12.19 0.72 4.87
C LEU A 194 -11.37 -0.43 4.30
N ILE A 195 -10.50 -0.13 3.34
CA ILE A 195 -9.64 -1.12 2.69
C ILE A 195 -8.18 -0.76 2.94
N ASP A 196 -7.46 -1.70 3.52
CA ASP A 196 -6.03 -1.65 3.80
C ASP A 196 -5.29 -2.45 2.73
N GLY A 197 -4.29 -1.84 2.09
CA GLY A 197 -3.54 -2.44 1.00
C GLY A 197 -2.67 -3.62 1.44
N VAL A 198 -2.09 -3.56 2.64
CA VAL A 198 -1.25 -4.65 3.17
C VAL A 198 -2.10 -5.88 3.45
N ARG A 199 -3.29 -5.70 4.06
CA ARG A 199 -4.24 -6.79 4.29
C ARG A 199 -4.72 -7.41 2.97
N ALA A 200 -5.03 -6.59 1.98
CA ALA A 200 -5.42 -7.06 0.66
C ALA A 200 -4.31 -7.86 -0.01
N ALA A 201 -3.08 -7.32 -0.04
CA ALA A 201 -1.94 -7.98 -0.67
C ALA A 201 -1.57 -9.29 0.04
N ALA A 202 -1.58 -9.32 1.39
CA ALA A 202 -1.32 -10.53 2.17
C ALA A 202 -2.35 -11.65 1.84
N SER A 203 -3.64 -11.28 1.73
CA SER A 203 -4.70 -12.23 1.36
C SER A 203 -4.52 -12.79 -0.05
N PHE A 204 -4.12 -11.97 -1.03
CA PHE A 204 -3.85 -12.44 -2.39
C PHE A 204 -2.57 -13.27 -2.46
N ALA A 205 -1.49 -12.83 -1.82
CA ALA A 205 -0.22 -13.56 -1.82
C ALA A 205 -0.32 -14.95 -1.18
N SER A 206 -1.22 -15.14 -0.22
CA SER A 206 -1.45 -16.43 0.44
C SER A 206 -2.09 -17.50 -0.45
N GLN A 207 -2.44 -17.17 -1.69
CA GLN A 207 -2.99 -18.13 -2.65
C GLN A 207 -1.89 -18.83 -3.47
N PHE A 208 -0.65 -18.40 -3.32
CA PHE A 208 0.56 -18.95 -3.97
C PHE A 208 1.48 -19.59 -2.93
#